data_b5cc62700140b6590c75325bad9d9680
#
_entry.id   b5cc62700140b6590c75325bad9d9680
#
_cell.length_a   1.000
_cell.length_b   1.000
_cell.length_c   1.000
_cell.angle_alpha   90.00
_cell.angle_beta   90.00
_cell.angle_gamma   90.00
#
_symmetry.space_group_name_H-M   'P 1'
#
loop_
_entity.id
_entity.type
_entity.pdbx_description
1 polymer ?
#
loop_
_entity_poly.entity_id
_entity_poly.type
_entity_poly.pdbx_seq_one_letter_code
_entity_poly.pdbx_strand_id
1 'polypeptide(L)'
;MSPVEQIVECVPNFSEGRDARRVLKIVEAMNVAGVHLLDFSMDVDHNRSVVTVAGTPEGVREAAVRAVGKAAELIDLTGQTGEHPRIGAADVVPFVPVAGIKLEQCALLARQAGAEIWKRYKVPSYFYEAAASRPDRALLEEVRKGQFEGLREAAVKDASRRPDVGGPGLHVTAGACAVGARRFLVAYNIYLDTAEVAVARTVAKQVRASGGGMAGVKAMGVLVHGRAQVSLNITDFEATPVGEVYGRVKALAAEIIGLIPAAAWVPESEWARQIEGFVPEEKILELRLRHPLAWPA
;
A
#
# COMPACT_ATOMS: atom_id res chain seq x y z
N MET A 1 -20.54 25.77 -15.07
CA MET A 1 -19.91 25.08 -13.94
C MET A 1 -18.51 24.72 -14.38
N SER A 2 -17.48 25.21 -13.69
CA SER A 2 -16.10 24.75 -13.94
C SER A 2 -16.05 23.24 -13.68
N PRO A 3 -15.33 22.45 -14.52
CA PRO A 3 -15.16 21.04 -14.25
C PRO A 3 -14.53 20.89 -12.86
N VAL A 4 -15.12 20.03 -12.03
CA VAL A 4 -14.52 19.69 -10.73
C VAL A 4 -13.18 19.03 -11.01
N GLU A 5 -12.12 19.59 -10.46
CA GLU A 5 -10.78 19.03 -10.62
C GLU A 5 -10.74 17.59 -10.08
N GLN A 6 -10.34 16.65 -10.94
CA GLN A 6 -10.24 15.24 -10.55
C GLN A 6 -8.86 14.99 -9.93
N ILE A 7 -8.87 14.47 -8.70
CA ILE A 7 -7.65 14.14 -7.96
C ILE A 7 -7.69 12.65 -7.58
N VAL A 8 -6.65 11.95 -7.96
CA VAL A 8 -6.38 10.56 -7.59
C VAL A 8 -5.11 10.51 -6.74
N GLU A 9 -5.15 9.72 -5.69
CA GLU A 9 -3.97 9.32 -4.94
C GLU A 9 -3.50 7.95 -5.42
N CYS A 10 -2.18 7.72 -5.44
CA CYS A 10 -1.59 6.40 -5.61
C CYS A 10 -0.54 6.16 -4.53
N VAL A 11 -0.59 4.99 -3.90
CA VAL A 11 0.29 4.62 -2.78
C VAL A 11 1.06 3.34 -3.12
N PRO A 12 1.94 3.36 -4.14
CA PRO A 12 2.72 2.19 -4.50
C PRO A 12 3.69 1.79 -3.38
N ASN A 13 3.86 0.49 -3.24
CA ASN A 13 4.78 -0.09 -2.28
C ASN A 13 5.82 -0.94 -3.03
N PHE A 14 7.08 -0.77 -2.65
CA PHE A 14 8.21 -1.41 -3.30
C PHE A 14 8.94 -2.33 -2.32
N SER A 15 9.47 -3.43 -2.83
CA SER A 15 10.23 -4.42 -2.05
C SER A 15 11.69 -4.00 -1.89
N GLU A 16 11.92 -2.79 -1.41
CA GLU A 16 13.22 -2.21 -1.08
C GLU A 16 13.04 -1.23 0.09
N GLY A 17 13.72 -1.48 1.18
CA GLY A 17 13.67 -0.63 2.37
C GLY A 17 15.04 -0.37 2.97
N ARG A 18 16.12 -0.84 2.32
CA ARG A 18 17.49 -0.80 2.82
C ARG A 18 18.42 0.11 2.03
N ASP A 19 18.27 0.19 0.71
CA ASP A 19 19.05 1.08 -0.14
C ASP A 19 18.25 2.33 -0.53
N ALA A 20 18.45 3.42 0.21
CA ALA A 20 17.79 4.69 -0.04
C ALA A 20 18.04 5.24 -1.46
N ARG A 21 19.20 4.97 -2.06
CA ARG A 21 19.50 5.43 -3.42
C ARG A 21 18.61 4.75 -4.46
N ARG A 22 18.26 3.47 -4.27
CA ARG A 22 17.31 2.76 -5.13
C ARG A 22 15.91 3.35 -4.98
N VAL A 23 15.47 3.57 -3.74
CA VAL A 23 14.16 4.14 -3.47
C VAL A 23 14.03 5.55 -4.04
N LEU A 24 15.04 6.41 -3.87
CA LEU A 24 15.03 7.76 -4.43
C LEU A 24 14.94 7.76 -5.97
N LYS A 25 15.63 6.84 -6.66
CA LYS A 25 15.50 6.68 -8.12
C LYS A 25 14.10 6.24 -8.56
N ILE A 26 13.42 5.43 -7.74
CA ILE A 26 12.01 5.04 -7.99
C ILE A 26 11.10 6.26 -7.80
N VAL A 27 11.30 7.02 -6.72
CA VAL A 27 10.56 8.26 -6.46
C VAL A 27 10.76 9.28 -7.58
N GLU A 28 12.00 9.51 -8.01
CA GLU A 28 12.34 10.40 -9.13
C GLU A 28 11.62 10.01 -10.44
N ALA A 29 11.51 8.70 -10.72
CA ALA A 29 10.81 8.23 -11.92
C ALA A 29 9.31 8.57 -11.90
N MET A 30 8.72 8.85 -10.73
CA MET A 30 7.33 9.27 -10.58
C MET A 30 7.12 10.77 -10.86
N ASN A 31 8.17 11.55 -11.08
CA ASN A 31 8.08 12.96 -11.41
C ASN A 31 7.43 13.13 -12.80
N VAL A 32 6.15 13.41 -12.79
CA VAL A 32 5.30 13.61 -13.99
C VAL A 32 4.50 14.89 -13.81
N ALA A 33 4.30 15.61 -14.90
CA ALA A 33 3.49 16.83 -14.87
C ALA A 33 2.09 16.56 -14.30
N GLY A 34 1.62 17.41 -13.39
CA GLY A 34 0.33 17.28 -12.72
C GLY A 34 0.29 16.23 -11.61
N VAL A 35 1.45 15.74 -11.15
CA VAL A 35 1.60 14.83 -10.02
C VAL A 35 2.44 15.48 -8.92
N HIS A 36 2.01 15.32 -7.69
CA HIS A 36 2.66 15.81 -6.48
C HIS A 36 3.15 14.65 -5.62
N LEU A 37 4.40 14.70 -5.19
CA LEU A 37 4.93 13.81 -4.18
C LEU A 37 4.44 14.28 -2.82
N LEU A 38 3.75 13.41 -2.09
CA LEU A 38 3.14 13.75 -0.79
C LEU A 38 3.90 13.16 0.39
N ASP A 39 4.36 11.92 0.25
CA ASP A 39 5.10 11.23 1.30
C ASP A 39 5.93 10.08 0.70
N PHE A 40 7.02 9.72 1.37
CA PHE A 40 7.68 8.43 1.17
C PHE A 40 8.37 7.98 2.46
N SER A 41 8.33 6.70 2.70
CA SER A 41 8.93 6.08 3.88
C SER A 41 9.62 4.77 3.50
N MET A 42 10.58 4.37 4.34
CA MET A 42 11.34 3.13 4.19
C MET A 42 11.37 2.39 5.51
N ASP A 43 11.29 1.07 5.45
CA ASP A 43 11.40 0.19 6.61
C ASP A 43 12.41 -0.94 6.30
N VAL A 44 13.46 -1.00 7.11
CA VAL A 44 14.60 -1.92 6.94
C VAL A 44 14.23 -3.36 7.31
N ASP A 45 13.39 -3.54 8.33
CA ASP A 45 12.97 -4.86 8.83
C ASP A 45 11.98 -5.51 7.87
N HIS A 46 10.97 -4.74 7.42
CA HIS A 46 10.05 -5.15 6.37
C HIS A 46 10.72 -5.25 5.00
N ASN A 47 11.86 -4.60 4.82
CA ASN A 47 12.55 -4.38 3.54
C ASN A 47 11.58 -3.87 2.48
N ARG A 48 10.92 -2.76 2.79
CA ARG A 48 9.82 -2.19 2.05
C ARG A 48 9.87 -0.67 2.08
N SER A 49 9.47 -0.05 1.00
CA SER A 49 9.18 1.38 0.94
C SER A 49 7.75 1.64 0.45
N VAL A 50 7.20 2.74 0.91
CA VAL A 50 5.88 3.23 0.54
C VAL A 50 6.07 4.64 0.01
N VAL A 51 5.49 4.93 -1.16
CA VAL A 51 5.51 6.27 -1.76
C VAL A 51 4.06 6.71 -1.96
N THR A 52 3.74 7.94 -1.60
CA THR A 52 2.42 8.52 -1.81
C THR A 52 2.51 9.68 -2.78
N VAL A 53 1.77 9.58 -3.88
CA VAL A 53 1.61 10.64 -4.86
C VAL A 53 0.14 10.94 -5.09
N ALA A 54 -0.18 12.18 -5.46
CA ALA A 54 -1.53 12.53 -5.92
C ALA A 54 -1.47 13.55 -7.05
N GLY A 55 -2.54 13.60 -7.84
CA GLY A 55 -2.63 14.54 -8.96
C GLY A 55 -3.71 14.13 -9.95
N THR A 56 -3.54 14.57 -11.21
CA THR A 56 -4.48 14.22 -12.28
C THR A 56 -4.50 12.72 -12.54
N PRO A 57 -5.65 12.13 -12.90
CA PRO A 57 -5.77 10.68 -13.15
C PRO A 57 -4.70 10.14 -14.11
N GLU A 58 -4.49 10.81 -15.23
CA GLU A 58 -3.53 10.40 -16.26
C GLU A 58 -2.09 10.55 -15.78
N GLY A 59 -1.77 11.65 -15.06
CA GLY A 59 -0.45 11.88 -14.50
C GLY A 59 -0.09 10.82 -13.47
N VAL A 60 -0.99 10.54 -12.53
CA VAL A 60 -0.80 9.53 -11.48
C VAL A 60 -0.65 8.12 -12.08
N ARG A 61 -1.44 7.79 -13.12
CA ARG A 61 -1.29 6.52 -13.84
C ARG A 61 0.09 6.40 -14.48
N GLU A 62 0.56 7.44 -15.17
CA GLU A 62 1.89 7.44 -15.81
C GLU A 62 3.00 7.36 -14.76
N ALA A 63 2.90 8.09 -13.64
CA ALA A 63 3.85 8.04 -12.53
C ALA A 63 3.96 6.61 -11.96
N ALA A 64 2.82 5.96 -11.71
CA ALA A 64 2.78 4.58 -11.23
C ALA A 64 3.43 3.60 -12.22
N VAL A 65 3.14 3.72 -13.52
CA VAL A 65 3.73 2.88 -14.56
C VAL A 65 5.26 3.04 -14.61
N ARG A 66 5.76 4.27 -14.57
CA ARG A 66 7.23 4.53 -14.55
C ARG A 66 7.89 3.97 -13.30
N ALA A 67 7.26 4.13 -12.13
CA ALA A 67 7.77 3.59 -10.87
C ALA A 67 7.91 2.07 -10.91
N VAL A 68 6.92 1.35 -11.44
CA VAL A 68 7.00 -0.11 -11.61
C VAL A 68 8.15 -0.50 -12.53
N GLY A 69 8.35 0.22 -13.65
CA GLY A 69 9.47 -0.01 -14.54
C GLY A 69 10.82 0.22 -13.87
N LYS A 70 10.96 1.32 -13.10
CA LYS A 70 12.20 1.61 -12.36
C LYS A 70 12.44 0.60 -11.23
N ALA A 71 11.41 0.16 -10.53
CA ALA A 71 11.52 -0.89 -9.52
C ALA A 71 11.98 -2.22 -10.15
N ALA A 72 11.44 -2.60 -11.31
CA ALA A 72 11.82 -3.81 -12.02
C ALA A 72 13.29 -3.80 -12.49
N GLU A 73 13.83 -2.60 -12.79
CA GLU A 73 15.24 -2.40 -13.14
C GLU A 73 16.18 -2.54 -11.94
N LEU A 74 15.74 -2.07 -10.75
CA LEU A 74 16.63 -1.88 -9.60
C LEU A 74 16.53 -2.97 -8.53
N ILE A 75 15.40 -3.70 -8.48
CA ILE A 75 15.10 -4.66 -7.40
C ILE A 75 15.04 -6.07 -7.97
N ASP A 76 15.90 -6.93 -7.45
CA ASP A 76 15.91 -8.36 -7.75
C ASP A 76 15.34 -9.14 -6.55
N LEU A 77 14.13 -9.69 -6.72
CA LEU A 77 13.45 -10.46 -5.67
C LEU A 77 14.09 -11.82 -5.40
N THR A 78 14.93 -12.34 -6.30
CA THR A 78 15.54 -13.67 -6.13
C THR A 78 16.53 -13.72 -4.98
N GLY A 79 17.13 -12.57 -4.65
CA GLY A 79 18.07 -12.42 -3.52
C GLY A 79 17.51 -11.60 -2.35
N GLN A 80 16.25 -11.17 -2.44
CA GLN A 80 15.68 -10.26 -1.44
C GLN A 80 14.93 -11.01 -0.33
N THR A 81 15.15 -10.56 0.92
CA THR A 81 14.47 -11.05 2.12
C THR A 81 13.88 -9.90 2.91
N GLY A 82 12.73 -10.10 3.56
CA GLY A 82 12.05 -9.15 4.44
C GLY A 82 10.84 -9.80 5.11
N GLU A 83 10.38 -9.21 6.21
CA GLU A 83 9.23 -9.73 6.97
C GLU A 83 7.89 -9.51 6.25
N HIS A 84 7.82 -8.56 5.32
CA HIS A 84 6.57 -8.23 4.64
C HIS A 84 6.31 -9.18 3.46
N PRO A 85 5.07 -9.75 3.35
CA PRO A 85 4.68 -10.56 2.19
C PRO A 85 4.77 -9.77 0.89
N ARG A 86 5.37 -10.34 -0.15
CA ARG A 86 5.56 -9.67 -1.44
C ARG A 86 5.41 -10.63 -2.62
N ILE A 87 5.00 -10.08 -3.76
CA ILE A 87 4.96 -10.79 -5.05
C ILE A 87 5.74 -10.06 -6.15
N GLY A 88 6.14 -8.81 -5.90
CA GLY A 88 6.78 -7.96 -6.91
C GLY A 88 7.79 -6.97 -6.36
N ALA A 89 8.72 -6.54 -7.22
CA ALA A 89 9.61 -5.40 -6.98
C ALA A 89 8.79 -4.13 -6.67
N ALA A 90 7.78 -3.83 -7.50
CA ALA A 90 6.62 -3.02 -7.14
C ALA A 90 5.51 -4.00 -6.74
N ASP A 91 5.31 -4.16 -5.45
CA ASP A 91 4.44 -5.20 -4.90
C ASP A 91 2.95 -4.85 -5.07
N VAL A 92 2.56 -3.63 -4.69
CA VAL A 92 1.19 -3.13 -4.87
C VAL A 92 1.16 -1.71 -5.42
N VAL A 93 0.17 -1.44 -6.27
CA VAL A 93 -0.10 -0.11 -6.86
C VAL A 93 -1.59 0.18 -6.74
N PRO A 94 -2.04 0.75 -5.61
CA PRO A 94 -3.43 1.13 -5.40
C PRO A 94 -3.73 2.53 -5.93
N PHE A 95 -4.84 2.68 -6.65
CA PHE A 95 -5.43 3.97 -7.00
C PHE A 95 -6.58 4.27 -6.06
N VAL A 96 -6.60 5.47 -5.49
CA VAL A 96 -7.56 5.91 -4.46
C VAL A 96 -8.25 7.18 -4.92
N PRO A 97 -9.61 7.23 -4.98
CA PRO A 97 -10.32 8.46 -5.33
C PRO A 97 -10.19 9.49 -4.20
N VAL A 98 -9.77 10.72 -4.54
CA VAL A 98 -9.66 11.84 -3.58
C VAL A 98 -10.76 12.87 -3.82
N ALA A 99 -10.86 13.41 -5.03
CA ALA A 99 -11.84 14.44 -5.36
C ALA A 99 -12.28 14.32 -6.82
N GLY A 100 -13.54 14.61 -7.10
CA GLY A 100 -14.09 14.69 -8.46
C GLY A 100 -14.08 13.40 -9.27
N ILE A 101 -13.69 12.27 -8.69
CA ILE A 101 -13.57 10.96 -9.34
C ILE A 101 -14.16 9.86 -8.46
N LYS A 102 -14.72 8.83 -9.08
CA LYS A 102 -15.31 7.68 -8.39
C LYS A 102 -14.37 6.48 -8.36
N LEU A 103 -14.64 5.55 -7.44
CA LEU A 103 -13.84 4.33 -7.28
C LEU A 103 -13.80 3.47 -8.55
N GLU A 104 -14.92 3.41 -9.29
CA GLU A 104 -15.00 2.66 -10.55
C GLU A 104 -14.09 3.23 -11.64
N GLN A 105 -13.91 4.56 -11.65
CA GLN A 105 -12.99 5.24 -12.57
C GLN A 105 -11.53 4.95 -12.16
N CYS A 106 -11.22 4.93 -10.86
CA CYS A 106 -9.91 4.49 -10.35
C CYS A 106 -9.64 3.02 -10.70
N ALA A 107 -10.64 2.15 -10.67
CA ALA A 107 -10.51 0.76 -11.11
C ALA A 107 -10.17 0.65 -12.61
N LEU A 108 -10.73 1.52 -13.44
CA LEU A 108 -10.38 1.59 -14.85
C LEU A 108 -8.93 2.06 -15.05
N LEU A 109 -8.50 3.09 -14.31
CA LEU A 109 -7.11 3.56 -14.31
C LEU A 109 -6.13 2.45 -13.91
N ALA A 110 -6.47 1.66 -12.88
CA ALA A 110 -5.67 0.54 -12.42
C ALA A 110 -5.49 -0.52 -13.53
N ARG A 111 -6.58 -0.86 -14.24
CA ARG A 111 -6.51 -1.82 -15.36
C ARG A 111 -5.69 -1.28 -16.53
N GLN A 112 -5.82 -0.02 -16.86
CA GLN A 112 -5.01 0.64 -17.87
C GLN A 112 -3.52 0.66 -17.48
N ALA A 113 -3.21 0.97 -16.20
CA ALA A 113 -1.85 0.92 -15.68
C ALA A 113 -1.24 -0.49 -15.80
N GLY A 114 -1.97 -1.55 -15.39
CA GLY A 114 -1.51 -2.93 -15.51
C GLY A 114 -1.22 -3.35 -16.95
N ALA A 115 -2.06 -2.94 -17.90
CA ALA A 115 -1.84 -3.19 -19.32
C ALA A 115 -0.57 -2.48 -19.84
N GLU A 116 -0.37 -1.22 -19.44
CA GLU A 116 0.79 -0.41 -19.86
C GLU A 116 2.10 -0.90 -19.22
N ILE A 117 2.06 -1.35 -17.94
CA ILE A 117 3.18 -1.99 -17.24
C ILE A 117 3.64 -3.23 -18.02
N TRP A 118 2.73 -4.10 -18.39
CA TRP A 118 3.07 -5.27 -19.20
C TRP A 118 3.65 -4.90 -20.56
N LYS A 119 3.02 -3.96 -21.24
CA LYS A 119 3.45 -3.50 -22.57
C LYS A 119 4.89 -2.98 -22.56
N ARG A 120 5.24 -2.10 -21.58
CA ARG A 120 6.54 -1.43 -21.52
C ARG A 120 7.62 -2.29 -20.86
N TYR A 121 7.30 -2.98 -19.77
CA TYR A 121 8.31 -3.59 -18.88
C TYR A 121 8.20 -5.10 -18.73
N LYS A 122 7.20 -5.72 -19.33
CA LYS A 122 6.96 -7.18 -19.24
C LYS A 122 6.79 -7.66 -17.80
N VAL A 123 6.40 -6.80 -16.88
CA VAL A 123 6.00 -7.16 -15.52
C VAL A 123 4.51 -7.51 -15.54
N PRO A 124 4.12 -8.77 -15.24
CA PRO A 124 2.71 -9.15 -15.23
C PRO A 124 1.97 -8.50 -14.07
N SER A 125 0.67 -8.32 -14.25
CA SER A 125 -0.18 -7.67 -13.26
C SER A 125 -1.35 -8.53 -12.83
N TYR A 126 -1.64 -8.50 -11.52
CA TYR A 126 -2.85 -9.02 -10.91
C TYR A 126 -3.75 -7.86 -10.51
N PHE A 127 -5.04 -7.93 -10.84
CA PHE A 127 -5.99 -6.91 -10.40
C PHE A 127 -6.64 -7.32 -9.09
N TYR A 128 -6.79 -6.35 -8.15
CA TYR A 128 -7.36 -6.61 -6.84
C TYR A 128 -8.35 -5.52 -6.40
N GLU A 129 -9.13 -5.80 -5.38
CA GLU A 129 -10.20 -4.97 -4.83
C GLU A 129 -11.17 -4.51 -5.95
N ALA A 130 -11.48 -3.20 -6.08
CA ALA A 130 -12.43 -2.69 -7.08
C ALA A 130 -11.97 -2.93 -8.53
N ALA A 131 -10.68 -3.13 -8.78
CA ALA A 131 -10.15 -3.48 -10.09
C ALA A 131 -10.16 -4.99 -10.37
N ALA A 132 -10.46 -5.83 -9.39
CA ALA A 132 -10.44 -7.29 -9.54
C ALA A 132 -11.24 -7.75 -10.74
N SER A 133 -10.66 -8.68 -11.51
CA SER A 133 -11.32 -9.30 -12.67
C SER A 133 -12.20 -10.48 -12.27
N ARG A 134 -11.99 -11.03 -11.07
CA ARG A 134 -12.64 -12.21 -10.53
C ARG A 134 -12.84 -12.07 -9.02
N PRO A 135 -13.90 -12.67 -8.44
CA PRO A 135 -14.20 -12.57 -7.00
C PRO A 135 -13.08 -13.09 -6.09
N ASP A 136 -12.36 -14.14 -6.49
CA ASP A 136 -11.26 -14.74 -5.74
C ASP A 136 -9.99 -13.85 -5.69
N ARG A 137 -9.98 -12.71 -6.39
CA ARG A 137 -8.91 -11.69 -6.40
C ARG A 137 -9.31 -10.38 -5.73
N ALA A 138 -10.52 -10.31 -5.19
CA ALA A 138 -10.97 -9.12 -4.47
C ALA A 138 -10.06 -8.79 -3.27
N LEU A 139 -9.48 -9.80 -2.62
CA LEU A 139 -8.60 -9.64 -1.47
C LEU A 139 -7.13 -9.72 -1.89
N LEU A 140 -6.34 -8.70 -1.53
CA LEU A 140 -4.91 -8.65 -1.84
C LEU A 140 -4.13 -9.82 -1.23
N GLU A 141 -4.51 -10.26 -0.04
CA GLU A 141 -3.91 -11.42 0.65
C GLU A 141 -4.07 -12.73 -0.16
N GLU A 142 -5.17 -12.91 -0.87
CA GLU A 142 -5.37 -14.06 -1.75
C GLU A 142 -4.49 -13.97 -3.01
N VAL A 143 -4.32 -12.77 -3.56
CA VAL A 143 -3.38 -12.53 -4.67
C VAL A 143 -1.95 -12.87 -4.25
N ARG A 144 -1.54 -12.45 -3.04
CA ARG A 144 -0.19 -12.66 -2.49
C ARG A 144 0.08 -14.07 -1.98
N LYS A 145 -0.90 -14.95 -1.95
CA LYS A 145 -0.77 -16.32 -1.40
C LYS A 145 0.36 -17.08 -2.08
N GLY A 146 1.31 -17.55 -1.28
CA GLY A 146 2.54 -18.20 -1.73
C GLY A 146 3.70 -17.23 -1.95
N GLN A 147 3.47 -15.92 -1.84
CA GLN A 147 4.46 -14.87 -2.08
C GLN A 147 5.11 -15.00 -3.47
N PHE A 148 6.22 -14.32 -3.71
CA PHE A 148 6.93 -14.39 -5.00
C PHE A 148 7.35 -15.83 -5.34
N GLU A 149 7.90 -16.55 -4.39
CA GLU A 149 8.48 -17.88 -4.58
C GLU A 149 7.41 -18.89 -4.99
N GLY A 150 6.34 -19.01 -4.22
CA GLY A 150 5.26 -19.94 -4.49
C GLY A 150 4.38 -19.51 -5.66
N LEU A 151 4.14 -18.21 -5.82
CA LEU A 151 3.34 -17.69 -6.92
C LEU A 151 4.04 -17.89 -8.28
N ARG A 152 5.36 -17.75 -8.34
CA ARG A 152 6.16 -17.99 -9.55
C ARG A 152 5.96 -19.39 -10.11
N GLU A 153 5.88 -20.38 -9.24
CA GLU A 153 5.61 -21.77 -9.65
C GLU A 153 4.12 -21.98 -9.95
N ALA A 154 3.24 -21.50 -9.08
CA ALA A 154 1.81 -21.70 -9.20
C ALA A 154 1.25 -21.06 -10.47
N ALA A 155 1.70 -19.87 -10.87
CA ALA A 155 1.23 -19.19 -12.07
C ALA A 155 1.45 -19.97 -13.36
N VAL A 156 2.49 -20.79 -13.42
CA VAL A 156 2.77 -21.65 -14.58
C VAL A 156 1.93 -22.93 -14.55
N LYS A 157 1.80 -23.54 -13.35
CA LYS A 157 1.18 -24.86 -13.18
C LYS A 157 -0.35 -24.80 -13.08
N ASP A 158 -0.91 -23.70 -12.51
CA ASP A 158 -2.34 -23.53 -12.22
C ASP A 158 -2.91 -22.31 -12.95
N ALA A 159 -3.83 -22.55 -13.87
CA ALA A 159 -4.48 -21.50 -14.65
C ALA A 159 -5.22 -20.48 -13.76
N SER A 160 -5.73 -20.89 -12.59
CA SER A 160 -6.39 -19.98 -11.63
C SER A 160 -5.42 -18.98 -11.01
N ARG A 161 -4.12 -19.29 -10.98
CA ARG A 161 -3.06 -18.45 -10.40
C ARG A 161 -2.36 -17.56 -11.44
N ARG A 162 -2.73 -17.65 -12.72
CA ARG A 162 -2.14 -16.80 -13.77
C ARG A 162 -2.45 -15.32 -13.57
N PRO A 163 -1.53 -14.40 -13.93
CA PRO A 163 -1.80 -12.97 -13.95
C PRO A 163 -3.02 -12.61 -14.80
N ASP A 164 -3.66 -11.46 -14.49
CA ASP A 164 -4.74 -10.91 -15.30
C ASP A 164 -4.22 -10.30 -16.60
N VAL A 165 -3.00 -9.77 -16.54
CA VAL A 165 -2.30 -9.20 -17.71
C VAL A 165 -0.89 -9.76 -17.74
N GLY A 166 -0.51 -10.27 -18.92
CA GLY A 166 0.79 -10.92 -19.12
C GLY A 166 0.81 -12.38 -18.67
N GLY A 167 1.98 -12.94 -18.55
CA GLY A 167 2.16 -14.31 -18.09
C GLY A 167 2.31 -15.33 -19.24
N PRO A 168 2.17 -16.66 -18.94
CA PRO A 168 1.68 -17.22 -17.67
C PRO A 168 2.64 -17.08 -16.49
N GLY A 169 3.97 -17.02 -16.73
CA GLY A 169 4.98 -16.87 -15.67
C GLY A 169 5.12 -15.44 -15.19
N LEU A 170 5.73 -15.28 -14.02
CA LEU A 170 6.11 -13.98 -13.48
C LEU A 170 7.41 -13.48 -14.13
N HIS A 171 7.69 -12.18 -14.00
CA HIS A 171 9.00 -11.63 -14.36
C HIS A 171 10.09 -12.25 -13.48
N VAL A 172 11.23 -12.63 -14.09
CA VAL A 172 12.27 -13.45 -13.43
C VAL A 172 12.77 -12.84 -12.13
N THR A 173 13.08 -11.54 -12.15
CA THR A 173 13.62 -10.79 -11.01
C THR A 173 12.58 -9.88 -10.34
N ALA A 174 11.71 -9.25 -11.13
CA ALA A 174 10.74 -8.28 -10.62
C ALA A 174 9.42 -8.90 -10.16
N GLY A 175 9.18 -10.20 -10.40
CA GLY A 175 7.95 -10.86 -9.99
C GLY A 175 6.71 -10.39 -10.75
N ALA A 176 5.66 -9.99 -10.05
CA ALA A 176 4.44 -9.43 -10.61
C ALA A 176 3.93 -8.27 -9.74
N CYS A 177 3.14 -7.39 -10.30
CA CYS A 177 2.57 -6.25 -9.58
C CYS A 177 1.08 -6.49 -9.29
N ALA A 178 0.65 -6.30 -8.04
CA ALA A 178 -0.77 -6.20 -7.72
C ALA A 178 -1.23 -4.74 -7.96
N VAL A 179 -2.10 -4.55 -8.96
CA VAL A 179 -2.62 -3.23 -9.33
C VAL A 179 -4.10 -3.18 -9.01
N GLY A 180 -4.54 -2.17 -8.26
CA GLY A 180 -5.92 -2.14 -7.81
C GLY A 180 -6.47 -0.75 -7.59
N ALA A 181 -7.74 -0.68 -7.23
CA ALA A 181 -8.38 0.53 -6.76
C ALA A 181 -9.13 0.25 -5.47
N ARG A 182 -8.99 1.13 -4.49
CA ARG A 182 -9.61 0.98 -3.17
C ARG A 182 -10.05 2.32 -2.60
N ARG A 183 -10.86 2.28 -1.57
CA ARG A 183 -11.12 3.45 -0.74
C ARG A 183 -9.87 3.78 0.09
N PHE A 184 -9.88 4.92 0.76
CA PHE A 184 -8.85 5.23 1.75
C PHE A 184 -8.76 4.11 2.79
N LEU A 185 -7.53 3.83 3.21
CA LEU A 185 -7.29 3.02 4.40
C LEU A 185 -6.35 3.77 5.33
N VAL A 186 -6.55 3.58 6.63
CA VAL A 186 -5.63 4.07 7.65
C VAL A 186 -4.72 2.91 8.04
N ALA A 187 -3.44 3.03 7.73
CA ALA A 187 -2.41 2.11 8.20
C ALA A 187 -1.96 2.56 9.58
N TYR A 188 -2.42 1.87 10.61
CA TYR A 188 -2.24 2.21 12.00
C TYR A 188 -1.57 1.08 12.75
N ASN A 189 -0.40 1.30 13.28
CA ASN A 189 0.36 0.30 14.01
C ASN A 189 0.39 0.61 15.49
N ILE A 190 0.25 -0.42 16.31
CA ILE A 190 0.21 -0.33 17.77
C ILE A 190 1.31 -1.20 18.35
N TYR A 191 2.28 -0.59 19.03
CA TYR A 191 3.32 -1.32 19.77
C TYR A 191 2.77 -1.81 21.11
N LEU A 192 3.05 -3.06 21.43
CA LEU A 192 2.70 -3.67 22.71
C LEU A 192 3.88 -3.58 23.69
N ASP A 193 3.57 -3.63 24.99
CA ASP A 193 4.58 -3.67 26.05
C ASP A 193 5.20 -5.08 26.23
N THR A 194 5.65 -5.65 25.13
CA THR A 194 6.29 -6.97 25.10
C THR A 194 7.08 -7.18 23.82
N ALA A 195 8.05 -8.05 23.85
CA ALA A 195 8.74 -8.55 22.67
C ALA A 195 8.10 -9.85 22.11
N GLU A 196 7.09 -10.40 22.80
CA GLU A 196 6.46 -11.66 22.40
C GLU A 196 5.49 -11.46 21.22
N VAL A 197 5.94 -11.73 20.01
CA VAL A 197 5.13 -11.61 18.79
C VAL A 197 3.87 -12.49 18.82
N ALA A 198 3.86 -13.58 19.60
CA ALA A 198 2.67 -14.43 19.78
C ALA A 198 1.49 -13.67 20.40
N VAL A 199 1.78 -12.71 21.30
CA VAL A 199 0.76 -11.83 21.89
C VAL A 199 0.16 -10.94 20.81
N ALA A 200 1.00 -10.27 20.00
CA ALA A 200 0.52 -9.42 18.92
C ALA A 200 -0.30 -10.22 17.88
N ARG A 201 0.11 -11.44 17.54
CA ARG A 201 -0.66 -12.33 16.64
C ARG A 201 -2.02 -12.68 17.21
N THR A 202 -2.11 -12.94 18.51
CA THR A 202 -3.37 -13.24 19.20
C THR A 202 -4.31 -12.05 19.19
N VAL A 203 -3.80 -10.86 19.53
CA VAL A 203 -4.56 -9.59 19.48
C VAL A 203 -5.02 -9.30 18.06
N ALA A 204 -4.12 -9.39 17.06
CA ALA A 204 -4.45 -9.18 15.65
C ALA A 204 -5.58 -10.11 15.18
N LYS A 205 -5.58 -11.38 15.60
CA LYS A 205 -6.65 -12.33 15.28
C LYS A 205 -8.00 -11.92 15.88
N GLN A 206 -8.00 -11.34 17.08
CA GLN A 206 -9.23 -10.91 17.78
C GLN A 206 -9.83 -9.63 17.22
N VAL A 207 -8.99 -8.72 16.65
CA VAL A 207 -9.48 -7.43 16.16
C VAL A 207 -9.81 -7.45 14.66
N ARG A 208 -9.19 -8.31 13.86
CA ARG A 208 -9.43 -8.35 12.41
C ARG A 208 -10.78 -8.97 12.05
N ALA A 209 -11.41 -8.45 11.01
CA ALA A 209 -12.71 -8.93 10.51
C ALA A 209 -12.71 -10.43 10.19
N SER A 210 -11.66 -10.97 9.58
CA SER A 210 -11.52 -12.39 9.24
C SER A 210 -11.39 -13.32 10.46
N GLY A 211 -11.17 -12.77 11.65
CA GLY A 211 -11.18 -13.49 12.94
C GLY A 211 -12.48 -13.37 13.71
N GLY A 212 -13.53 -12.77 13.15
CA GLY A 212 -14.78 -12.43 13.82
C GLY A 212 -14.71 -11.13 14.63
N GLY A 213 -13.69 -10.30 14.41
CA GLY A 213 -13.50 -9.01 15.07
C GLY A 213 -14.24 -7.86 14.39
N MET A 214 -13.56 -6.73 14.19
CA MET A 214 -14.15 -5.46 13.76
C MET A 214 -14.27 -5.38 12.25
N ALA A 215 -15.40 -4.90 11.74
CA ALA A 215 -15.62 -4.70 10.30
C ALA A 215 -14.57 -3.74 9.70
N GLY A 216 -14.11 -4.01 8.48
CA GLY A 216 -13.12 -3.15 7.80
C GLY A 216 -11.73 -3.14 8.44
N VAL A 217 -11.45 -3.99 9.44
CA VAL A 217 -10.12 -4.10 10.07
C VAL A 217 -9.38 -5.32 9.55
N LYS A 218 -8.19 -5.09 8.98
CA LYS A 218 -7.18 -6.12 8.71
C LYS A 218 -6.05 -5.95 9.72
N ALA A 219 -5.55 -7.04 10.29
CA ALA A 219 -4.49 -6.98 11.30
C ALA A 219 -3.56 -8.18 11.24
N MET A 220 -2.27 -7.93 11.53
CA MET A 220 -1.23 -8.94 11.71
C MET A 220 -0.36 -8.59 12.92
N GLY A 221 0.20 -9.63 13.57
CA GLY A 221 1.19 -9.45 14.62
C GLY A 221 2.58 -9.65 14.05
N VAL A 222 3.46 -8.66 14.24
CA VAL A 222 4.85 -8.64 13.77
C VAL A 222 5.80 -8.24 14.89
N LEU A 223 7.09 -8.48 14.70
CA LEU A 223 8.15 -7.97 15.57
C LEU A 223 8.89 -6.86 14.82
N VAL A 224 8.89 -5.65 15.36
CA VAL A 224 9.53 -4.48 14.76
C VAL A 224 10.38 -3.80 15.84
N HIS A 225 11.64 -3.53 15.54
CA HIS A 225 12.60 -2.93 16.47
C HIS A 225 12.63 -3.61 17.85
N GLY A 226 12.53 -4.96 17.87
CA GLY A 226 12.53 -5.75 19.11
C GLY A 226 11.25 -5.66 19.95
N ARG A 227 10.18 -5.01 19.44
CA ARG A 227 8.87 -4.90 20.10
C ARG A 227 7.79 -5.60 19.30
N ALA A 228 6.87 -6.27 19.99
CA ALA A 228 5.70 -6.83 19.35
C ALA A 228 4.75 -5.69 18.90
N GLN A 229 4.30 -5.76 17.65
CA GLN A 229 3.45 -4.75 17.04
C GLN A 229 2.21 -5.40 16.44
N VAL A 230 1.05 -4.81 16.66
CA VAL A 230 -0.18 -5.10 15.91
C VAL A 230 -0.24 -4.12 14.75
N SER A 231 0.10 -4.61 13.56
CA SER A 231 0.00 -3.82 12.32
C SER A 231 -1.42 -3.93 11.78
N LEU A 232 -2.04 -2.78 11.54
CA LEU A 232 -3.46 -2.64 11.23
C LEU A 232 -3.65 -1.86 9.92
N ASN A 233 -4.60 -2.32 9.10
CA ASN A 233 -5.17 -1.55 8.02
C ASN A 233 -6.68 -1.40 8.27
N ILE A 234 -7.12 -0.20 8.58
CA ILE A 234 -8.54 0.15 8.73
C ILE A 234 -9.02 0.60 7.36
N THR A 235 -9.74 -0.27 6.66
CA THR A 235 -10.18 -0.08 5.27
C THR A 235 -11.52 0.66 5.16
N ASP A 236 -12.21 0.83 6.29
CA ASP A 236 -13.44 1.60 6.40
C ASP A 236 -13.45 2.29 7.79
N PHE A 237 -12.79 3.44 7.88
CA PHE A 237 -12.69 4.22 9.11
C PHE A 237 -13.99 4.94 9.49
N GLU A 238 -14.95 5.05 8.58
CA GLU A 238 -16.27 5.59 8.87
C GLU A 238 -17.13 4.55 9.61
N ALA A 239 -17.05 3.28 9.19
CA ALA A 239 -17.73 2.17 9.86
C ALA A 239 -17.03 1.75 11.14
N THR A 240 -15.68 1.80 11.17
CA THR A 240 -14.86 1.41 12.31
C THR A 240 -13.80 2.49 12.58
N PRO A 241 -14.11 3.48 13.42
CA PRO A 241 -13.19 4.58 13.75
C PRO A 241 -11.90 4.09 14.40
N VAL A 242 -10.77 4.77 14.11
CA VAL A 242 -9.45 4.43 14.65
C VAL A 242 -9.45 4.30 16.18
N GLY A 243 -10.17 5.21 16.86
CA GLY A 243 -10.28 5.20 18.33
C GLY A 243 -10.95 3.95 18.90
N GLU A 244 -11.89 3.33 18.16
CA GLU A 244 -12.53 2.09 18.57
C GLU A 244 -11.54 0.91 18.47
N VAL A 245 -10.74 0.86 17.41
CA VAL A 245 -9.68 -0.14 17.24
C VAL A 245 -8.62 0.01 18.33
N TYR A 246 -8.19 1.25 18.62
CA TYR A 246 -7.26 1.54 19.69
C TYR A 246 -7.77 1.06 21.05
N GLY A 247 -9.03 1.37 21.39
CA GLY A 247 -9.66 0.95 22.64
C GLY A 247 -9.68 -0.57 22.84
N ARG A 248 -9.73 -1.33 21.75
CA ARG A 248 -9.65 -2.80 21.78
C ARG A 248 -8.23 -3.33 22.03
N VAL A 249 -7.20 -2.63 21.56
CA VAL A 249 -5.81 -3.11 21.61
C VAL A 249 -5.06 -2.61 22.85
N LYS A 250 -5.36 -1.41 23.36
CA LYS A 250 -4.66 -0.69 24.43
C LYS A 250 -3.14 -0.66 24.27
N ALA A 251 -2.60 0.48 23.87
CA ALA A 251 -1.24 0.63 23.39
C ALA A 251 -0.33 1.46 24.33
N LEU A 252 0.98 1.23 24.22
CA LEU A 252 2.01 2.10 24.79
C LEU A 252 2.47 3.18 23.81
N ALA A 253 2.53 2.87 22.52
CA ALA A 253 2.87 3.80 21.45
C ALA A 253 2.20 3.36 20.15
N ALA A 254 1.93 4.32 19.26
CA ALA A 254 1.30 4.08 17.97
C ALA A 254 1.96 4.92 16.88
N GLU A 255 1.82 4.48 15.63
CA GLU A 255 2.29 5.22 14.46
C GLU A 255 1.27 5.15 13.31
N ILE A 256 1.31 6.15 12.43
CA ILE A 256 0.58 6.14 11.16
C ILE A 256 1.59 6.04 10.03
N ILE A 257 1.43 5.03 9.19
CA ILE A 257 2.24 4.84 7.98
C ILE A 257 1.53 5.50 6.79
N GLY A 258 2.25 6.43 6.14
CA GLY A 258 1.71 7.23 5.04
C GLY A 258 0.80 8.35 5.55
N LEU A 259 -0.22 8.66 4.76
CA LEU A 259 -1.16 9.76 5.05
C LEU A 259 -2.52 9.22 5.51
N ILE A 260 -3.24 10.05 6.27
CA ILE A 260 -4.63 9.77 6.64
C ILE A 260 -5.54 10.88 6.10
N PRO A 261 -6.80 10.58 5.74
CA PRO A 261 -7.76 11.62 5.41
C PRO A 261 -8.15 12.44 6.64
N ALA A 262 -8.41 13.74 6.47
CA ALA A 262 -8.80 14.63 7.56
C ALA A 262 -10.03 14.11 8.33
N ALA A 263 -10.98 13.48 7.63
CA ALA A 263 -12.17 12.89 8.24
C ALA A 263 -11.88 11.74 9.23
N ALA A 264 -10.70 11.10 9.14
CA ALA A 264 -10.29 10.05 10.09
C ALA A 264 -9.53 10.61 11.30
N TRP A 265 -9.10 11.87 11.26
CA TRP A 265 -8.27 12.49 12.30
C TRP A 265 -9.14 13.15 13.39
N VAL A 266 -8.95 12.72 14.64
CA VAL A 266 -9.62 13.28 15.83
C VAL A 266 -8.54 13.73 16.83
N PRO A 267 -8.07 15.00 16.78
CA PRO A 267 -6.84 15.45 17.44
C PRO A 267 -6.86 15.28 18.96
N GLU A 268 -8.00 15.48 19.62
CA GLU A 268 -8.14 15.41 21.08
C GLU A 268 -8.38 13.99 21.61
N SER A 269 -8.41 13.00 20.74
CA SER A 269 -8.61 11.58 21.13
C SER A 269 -7.40 11.00 21.84
N GLU A 270 -7.62 9.99 22.68
CA GLU A 270 -6.54 9.27 23.37
C GLU A 270 -5.57 8.62 22.36
N TRP A 271 -6.10 8.03 21.30
CA TRP A 271 -5.30 7.35 20.28
C TRP A 271 -4.43 8.33 19.48
N ALA A 272 -4.92 9.55 19.21
CA ALA A 272 -4.16 10.57 18.48
C ALA A 272 -2.95 11.06 19.31
N ARG A 273 -3.13 11.20 20.64
CA ARG A 273 -2.04 11.59 21.55
C ARG A 273 -0.95 10.53 21.73
N GLN A 274 -1.23 9.26 21.34
CA GLN A 274 -0.25 8.18 21.37
C GLN A 274 0.65 8.14 20.12
N ILE A 275 0.33 8.90 19.08
CA ILE A 275 1.13 8.94 17.86
C ILE A 275 2.32 9.88 18.06
N GLU A 276 3.49 9.31 18.17
CA GLU A 276 4.73 10.06 18.30
C GLU A 276 5.04 10.84 17.01
N GLY A 277 5.42 12.11 17.15
CA GLY A 277 5.89 12.95 16.04
C GLY A 277 4.83 13.25 14.98
N PHE A 278 3.54 13.16 15.30
CA PHE A 278 2.48 13.49 14.34
C PHE A 278 2.42 14.98 14.05
N VAL A 279 2.68 15.36 12.81
CA VAL A 279 2.57 16.73 12.30
C VAL A 279 1.40 16.75 11.32
N PRO A 280 0.28 17.42 11.61
CA PRO A 280 -0.91 17.42 10.77
C PRO A 280 -0.64 17.81 9.31
N GLU A 281 0.18 18.84 9.09
CA GLU A 281 0.56 19.35 7.77
C GLU A 281 1.32 18.31 6.93
N GLU A 282 1.98 17.37 7.58
CA GLU A 282 2.77 16.32 6.94
C GLU A 282 2.00 15.01 6.78
N LYS A 283 1.01 14.74 7.64
CA LYS A 283 0.34 13.46 7.75
C LYS A 283 -1.13 13.47 7.36
N ILE A 284 -1.78 14.62 7.31
CA ILE A 284 -3.16 14.74 6.82
C ILE A 284 -3.12 15.00 5.30
N LEU A 285 -3.74 14.11 4.53
CA LEU A 285 -3.72 14.13 3.07
C LEU A 285 -4.12 15.50 2.49
N GLU A 286 -5.24 16.06 2.95
CA GLU A 286 -5.77 17.32 2.45
C GLU A 286 -4.88 18.53 2.77
N LEU A 287 -4.12 18.47 3.88
CA LEU A 287 -3.12 19.50 4.21
C LEU A 287 -1.86 19.29 3.39
N ARG A 288 -1.42 18.05 3.25
CA ARG A 288 -0.23 17.71 2.47
C ARG A 288 -0.36 18.02 0.98
N LEU A 289 -1.56 17.91 0.41
CA LEU A 289 -1.86 18.31 -0.96
C LEU A 289 -1.62 19.81 -1.21
N ARG A 290 -1.76 20.66 -0.19
CA ARG A 290 -1.48 22.10 -0.27
C ARG A 290 0.02 22.41 -0.22
N HIS A 291 0.80 21.53 0.39
CA HIS A 291 2.24 21.67 0.63
C HIS A 291 2.97 20.36 0.28
N PRO A 292 3.00 19.97 -1.01
CA PRO A 292 3.65 18.73 -1.42
C PRO A 292 5.17 18.79 -1.20
N LEU A 293 5.80 17.63 -1.16
CA LEU A 293 7.25 17.53 -1.10
C LEU A 293 7.88 17.95 -2.44
N ALA A 294 9.10 18.48 -2.37
CA ALA A 294 9.93 18.59 -3.54
C ALA A 294 10.36 17.20 -4.04
N TRP A 295 10.42 17.03 -5.34
CA TRP A 295 10.99 15.83 -5.93
C TRP A 295 12.49 15.74 -5.61
N PRO A 296 13.03 14.55 -5.34
CA PRO A 296 14.47 14.38 -5.24
C PRO A 296 15.17 14.79 -6.54
N ALA A 297 16.38 15.31 -6.40
CA ALA A 297 17.22 15.76 -7.52
C ALA A 297 17.99 14.60 -8.15
#